data_96c6d6038b9821eaa1c0704f829d5e61
#
_entry.id   96c6d6038b9821eaa1c0704f829d5e61
#
_cell.length_a   1.000
_cell.length_b   1.000
_cell.length_c   1.000
_cell.angle_alpha   90.00
_cell.angle_beta   90.00
_cell.angle_gamma   90.00
#
_symmetry.space_group_name_H-M   'P 1'
#
loop_
_entity.id
_entity.type
_entity.pdbx_description
1 polymer ?
#
loop_
_entity_poly.entity_id
_entity_poly.type
_entity_poly.pdbx_seq_one_letter_code
_entity_poly.pdbx_strand_id
1 'polypeptide(L)'
;VFEVRATNGDTHLGGDDFDQAVMNWIVEEFKKENGIDLSADKMSAQRVIEAAEKAKIELSNMVSTNINLPFITADASGPKHLDLTLTRAKFDELTADLVERTMVPTRKAMEDAGISSSDITKVLMVGGSSRIPAVQEAVRKYLGKEPHRGINPDECVSVGAAIQGGILSGDETNAKDVVLLDVTPLS
;
A
#
# COMPACT_ATOMS: atom_id res chain seq x y z
N VAL A 1 15.90 -17.09 -19.16
CA VAL A 1 14.77 -17.80 -18.53
C VAL A 1 14.51 -17.18 -17.18
N PHE A 2 13.25 -16.82 -16.92
CA PHE A 2 12.76 -16.44 -15.58
C PHE A 2 12.03 -17.62 -14.97
N GLU A 3 12.40 -17.98 -13.74
CA GLU A 3 11.77 -19.05 -12.99
C GLU A 3 11.19 -18.49 -11.70
N VAL A 4 9.87 -18.65 -11.49
CA VAL A 4 9.21 -18.33 -10.23
C VAL A 4 9.39 -19.49 -9.27
N ARG A 5 10.03 -19.27 -8.14
CA ARG A 5 10.32 -20.32 -7.14
C ARG A 5 9.20 -20.48 -6.12
N ALA A 6 8.59 -19.38 -5.71
CA ALA A 6 7.44 -19.39 -4.81
C ALA A 6 6.64 -18.09 -4.96
N THR A 7 5.37 -18.18 -4.66
CA THR A 7 4.45 -17.03 -4.56
C THR A 7 3.62 -17.16 -3.28
N ASN A 8 3.34 -16.04 -2.65
CA ASN A 8 2.43 -15.97 -1.50
C ASN A 8 1.84 -14.57 -1.40
N GLY A 9 0.66 -14.42 -0.79
CA GLY A 9 0.01 -13.14 -0.61
C GLY A 9 -1.17 -13.19 0.36
N ASP A 10 -1.62 -12.03 0.79
CA ASP A 10 -2.89 -11.82 1.48
C ASP A 10 -3.84 -11.12 0.51
N THR A 11 -4.82 -11.86 -0.02
CA THR A 11 -5.77 -11.38 -1.03
C THR A 11 -6.76 -10.35 -0.50
N HIS A 12 -6.83 -10.18 0.84
CA HIS A 12 -7.71 -9.23 1.53
C HIS A 12 -6.93 -8.09 2.18
N LEU A 13 -5.69 -7.86 1.75
CA LEU A 13 -4.86 -6.76 2.25
C LEU A 13 -4.42 -5.86 1.09
N GLY A 14 -4.73 -4.58 1.21
CA GLY A 14 -4.39 -3.59 0.19
C GLY A 14 -4.35 -2.16 0.75
N GLY A 15 -4.22 -1.19 -0.15
CA GLY A 15 -4.20 0.23 0.20
C GLY A 15 -5.44 0.71 0.93
N ASP A 16 -6.59 0.12 0.60
CA ASP A 16 -7.89 0.47 1.19
C ASP A 16 -7.94 0.18 2.70
N ASP A 17 -7.23 -0.85 3.18
CA ASP A 17 -7.15 -1.15 4.62
C ASP A 17 -6.41 -0.04 5.37
N PHE A 18 -5.35 0.51 4.77
CA PHE A 18 -4.63 1.66 5.32
C PHE A 18 -5.52 2.91 5.33
N ASP A 19 -6.29 3.14 4.27
CA ASP A 19 -7.25 4.25 4.19
C ASP A 19 -8.33 4.11 5.26
N GLN A 20 -8.84 2.91 5.45
CA GLN A 20 -9.85 2.61 6.48
C GLN A 20 -9.32 2.84 7.90
N ALA A 21 -8.08 2.51 8.17
CA ALA A 21 -7.44 2.78 9.47
C ALA A 21 -7.39 4.29 9.76
N VAL A 22 -7.01 5.09 8.76
CA VAL A 22 -7.00 6.56 8.87
C VAL A 22 -8.41 7.12 8.98
N MET A 23 -9.36 6.64 8.18
CA MET A 23 -10.77 7.02 8.26
C MET A 23 -11.33 6.79 9.67
N ASN A 24 -11.10 5.62 10.24
CA ASN A 24 -11.58 5.27 11.58
C ASN A 24 -11.02 6.25 12.62
N TRP A 25 -9.72 6.57 12.54
CA TRP A 25 -9.11 7.55 13.41
C TRP A 25 -9.74 8.95 13.26
N ILE A 26 -9.96 9.43 12.02
CA ILE A 26 -10.62 10.71 11.76
C ILE A 26 -12.03 10.75 12.38
N VAL A 27 -12.82 9.69 12.17
CA VAL A 27 -14.17 9.59 12.71
C VAL A 27 -14.17 9.62 14.23
N GLU A 28 -13.25 8.90 14.87
CA GLU A 28 -13.10 8.90 16.33
C GLU A 28 -12.69 10.26 16.89
N GLU A 29 -11.70 10.93 16.29
CA GLU A 29 -11.26 12.25 16.74
C GLU A 29 -12.38 13.28 16.60
N PHE A 30 -13.09 13.28 15.46
CA PHE A 30 -14.22 14.17 15.26
C PHE A 30 -15.36 13.91 16.23
N LYS A 31 -15.65 12.65 16.52
CA LYS A 31 -16.68 12.25 17.49
C LYS A 31 -16.32 12.66 18.91
N LYS A 32 -15.06 12.58 19.31
CA LYS A 32 -14.59 13.06 20.63
C LYS A 32 -14.83 14.56 20.80
N GLU A 33 -14.59 15.33 19.74
CA GLU A 33 -14.70 16.79 19.78
C GLU A 33 -16.16 17.29 19.63
N ASN A 34 -16.91 16.70 18.70
CA ASN A 34 -18.21 17.19 18.28
C ASN A 34 -19.41 16.30 18.69
N GLY A 35 -19.16 15.10 19.19
CA GLY A 35 -20.22 14.15 19.54
C GLY A 35 -20.94 13.53 18.34
N ILE A 36 -20.46 13.75 17.11
CA ILE A 36 -21.10 13.33 15.86
C ILE A 36 -20.27 12.24 15.21
N ASP A 37 -20.92 11.16 14.77
CA ASP A 37 -20.33 10.07 14.02
C ASP A 37 -20.44 10.33 12.51
N LEU A 38 -19.34 10.68 11.87
CA LEU A 38 -19.29 10.99 10.44
C LEU A 38 -19.54 9.75 9.55
N SER A 39 -19.38 8.55 10.08
CA SER A 39 -19.61 7.31 9.32
C SER A 39 -21.10 7.01 9.11
N ALA A 40 -21.97 7.62 9.90
CA ALA A 40 -23.42 7.44 9.80
C ALA A 40 -24.03 8.12 8.56
N ASP A 41 -23.38 9.13 8.01
CA ASP A 41 -23.80 9.82 6.77
C ASP A 41 -22.89 9.44 5.60
N LYS A 42 -23.49 8.91 4.52
CA LYS A 42 -22.75 8.44 3.34
C LYS A 42 -21.89 9.53 2.66
N MET A 43 -22.40 10.77 2.60
CA MET A 43 -21.65 11.86 1.97
C MET A 43 -20.43 12.25 2.81
N SER A 44 -20.61 12.36 4.12
CA SER A 44 -19.52 12.63 5.06
C SER A 44 -18.50 11.50 5.05
N ALA A 45 -18.95 10.25 5.11
CA ALA A 45 -18.08 9.06 5.05
C ALA A 45 -17.25 9.02 3.77
N GLN A 46 -17.85 9.32 2.60
CA GLN A 46 -17.14 9.36 1.32
C GLN A 46 -16.06 10.45 1.30
N ARG A 47 -16.36 11.64 1.79
CA ARG A 47 -15.38 12.72 1.89
C ARG A 47 -14.23 12.40 2.85
N VAL A 48 -14.53 11.69 3.94
CA VAL A 48 -13.51 11.29 4.92
C VAL A 48 -12.59 10.22 4.35
N ILE A 49 -13.11 9.20 3.63
CA ILE A 49 -12.26 8.15 3.05
C ILE A 49 -11.35 8.71 1.93
N GLU A 50 -11.87 9.61 1.09
CA GLU A 50 -11.06 10.29 0.07
C GLU A 50 -9.95 11.16 0.69
N ALA A 51 -10.24 11.84 1.80
CA ALA A 51 -9.23 12.60 2.54
C ALA A 51 -8.21 11.69 3.23
N ALA A 52 -8.63 10.51 3.71
CA ALA A 52 -7.74 9.50 4.29
C ALA A 52 -6.76 8.95 3.25
N GLU A 53 -7.24 8.58 2.06
CA GLU A 53 -6.41 8.15 0.93
C GLU A 53 -5.38 9.23 0.54
N LYS A 54 -5.84 10.46 0.38
CA LYS A 54 -4.95 11.59 0.08
C LYS A 54 -3.88 11.75 1.15
N ALA A 55 -4.25 11.70 2.42
CA ALA A 55 -3.31 11.82 3.53
C ALA A 55 -2.28 10.67 3.53
N LYS A 56 -2.70 9.42 3.28
CA LYS A 56 -1.79 8.28 3.10
C LYS A 56 -0.76 8.53 2.01
N ILE A 57 -1.19 9.01 0.84
CA ILE A 57 -0.31 9.29 -0.30
C ILE A 57 0.69 10.40 0.06
N GLU A 58 0.23 11.49 0.66
CA GLU A 58 1.10 12.61 1.08
C GLU A 58 2.13 12.18 2.13
N LEU A 59 1.75 11.35 3.10
CA LEU A 59 2.64 10.84 4.15
C LEU A 59 3.72 9.87 3.62
N SER A 60 3.63 9.39 2.40
CA SER A 60 4.74 8.67 1.75
C SER A 60 5.93 9.59 1.48
N ASN A 61 5.72 10.89 1.33
CA ASN A 61 6.75 11.88 1.03
C ASN A 61 6.97 12.92 2.14
N MET A 62 5.95 13.14 3.00
CA MET A 62 5.97 14.16 4.05
C MET A 62 5.90 13.51 5.43
N VAL A 63 6.38 14.21 6.46
CA VAL A 63 6.34 13.75 7.85
C VAL A 63 5.02 14.10 8.55
N SER A 64 4.22 14.99 7.97
CA SER A 64 2.88 15.36 8.44
C SER A 64 2.05 15.92 7.30
N THR A 65 0.73 15.79 7.40
CA THR A 65 -0.24 16.39 6.49
C THR A 65 -1.44 16.94 7.26
N ASN A 66 -2.09 17.95 6.68
CA ASN A 66 -3.32 18.52 7.22
C ASN A 66 -4.53 17.97 6.47
N ILE A 67 -5.51 17.47 7.23
CA ILE A 67 -6.79 16.98 6.72
C ILE A 67 -7.84 18.04 7.05
N ASN A 68 -8.23 18.80 6.04
CA ASN A 68 -9.21 19.90 6.17
C ASN A 68 -10.43 19.60 5.31
N LEU A 69 -11.58 19.40 5.98
CA LEU A 69 -12.87 19.16 5.34
C LEU A 69 -13.89 20.19 5.88
N PRO A 70 -13.99 21.37 5.26
CA PRO A 70 -14.96 22.37 5.66
C PRO A 70 -16.39 21.88 5.37
N PHE A 71 -17.33 22.28 6.23
CA PHE A 71 -18.75 21.91 6.12
C PHE A 71 -18.96 20.40 5.98
N ILE A 72 -18.26 19.61 6.81
CA ILE A 72 -18.34 18.15 6.75
C ILE A 72 -19.71 17.63 7.20
N THR A 73 -20.31 18.31 8.17
CA THR A 73 -21.65 18.05 8.70
C THR A 73 -22.23 19.29 9.37
N ALA A 74 -23.46 19.18 9.90
CA ALA A 74 -24.10 20.23 10.67
C ALA A 74 -24.96 19.64 11.80
N ASP A 75 -25.10 20.38 12.87
CA ASP A 75 -26.04 20.09 13.97
C ASP A 75 -26.89 21.33 14.30
N ALA A 76 -27.62 21.29 15.43
CA ALA A 76 -28.46 22.39 15.89
C ALA A 76 -27.68 23.69 16.16
N SER A 77 -26.37 23.63 16.38
CA SER A 77 -25.49 24.77 16.59
C SER A 77 -24.91 25.34 15.28
N GLY A 78 -25.18 24.69 14.15
CA GLY A 78 -24.73 25.13 12.82
C GLY A 78 -23.75 24.17 12.14
N PRO A 79 -23.08 24.64 11.08
CA PRO A 79 -22.14 23.83 10.32
C PRO A 79 -20.91 23.46 11.16
N LYS A 80 -20.39 22.28 10.92
CA LYS A 80 -19.16 21.74 11.53
C LYS A 80 -18.09 21.52 10.48
N HIS A 81 -16.86 21.73 10.88
CA HIS A 81 -15.68 21.59 10.03
C HIS A 81 -14.73 20.59 10.67
N LEU A 82 -14.01 19.84 9.82
CA LEU A 82 -12.96 18.95 10.27
C LEU A 82 -11.61 19.55 9.88
N ASP A 83 -10.72 19.70 10.85
CA ASP A 83 -9.35 20.16 10.66
C ASP A 83 -8.43 19.38 11.60
N LEU A 84 -7.71 18.40 11.06
CA LEU A 84 -6.82 17.53 11.80
C LEU A 84 -5.44 17.49 11.14
N THR A 85 -4.41 17.38 11.95
CA THR A 85 -3.05 17.10 11.48
C THR A 85 -2.71 15.64 11.75
N LEU A 86 -2.41 14.89 10.68
CA LEU A 86 -1.91 13.53 10.77
C LEU A 86 -0.41 13.51 10.54
N THR A 87 0.34 12.99 11.49
CA THR A 87 1.78 12.77 11.36
C THR A 87 2.06 11.37 10.81
N ARG A 88 3.22 11.19 10.14
CA ARG A 88 3.67 9.86 9.71
C ARG A 88 3.81 8.90 10.90
N ALA A 89 4.32 9.36 12.04
CA ALA A 89 4.43 8.55 13.24
C ALA A 89 3.07 8.02 13.72
N LYS A 90 2.03 8.87 13.67
CA LYS A 90 0.66 8.44 14.01
C LYS A 90 0.08 7.50 12.95
N PHE A 91 0.32 7.76 11.68
CA PHE A 91 -0.06 6.85 10.60
C PHE A 91 0.59 5.47 10.76
N ASP A 92 1.88 5.42 11.06
CA ASP A 92 2.61 4.18 11.29
C ASP A 92 2.06 3.42 12.51
N GLU A 93 1.69 4.12 13.59
CA GLU A 93 1.01 3.53 14.75
C GLU A 93 -0.34 2.90 14.38
N LEU A 94 -1.17 3.64 13.63
CA LEU A 94 -2.51 3.20 13.20
C LEU A 94 -2.48 1.98 12.26
N THR A 95 -1.39 1.78 11.55
CA THR A 95 -1.27 0.78 10.47
C THR A 95 -0.21 -0.29 10.76
N ALA A 96 0.32 -0.34 11.98
CA ALA A 96 1.41 -1.27 12.34
C ALA A 96 1.03 -2.75 12.14
N ASP A 97 -0.20 -3.13 12.44
CA ASP A 97 -0.73 -4.46 12.23
C ASP A 97 -0.86 -4.81 10.73
N LEU A 98 -1.23 -3.84 9.89
CA LEU A 98 -1.30 -4.02 8.44
C LEU A 98 0.09 -4.24 7.84
N VAL A 99 1.09 -3.49 8.30
CA VAL A 99 2.49 -3.68 7.90
C VAL A 99 2.97 -5.09 8.28
N GLU A 100 2.69 -5.56 9.51
CA GLU A 100 3.07 -6.92 9.93
C GLU A 100 2.35 -7.98 9.11
N ARG A 101 1.09 -7.78 8.73
CA ARG A 101 0.36 -8.68 7.83
C ARG A 101 1.04 -8.83 6.46
N THR A 102 1.72 -7.81 5.93
CA THR A 102 2.49 -7.92 4.68
C THR A 102 3.72 -8.82 4.84
N MET A 103 4.29 -8.88 6.04
CA MET A 103 5.49 -9.66 6.31
C MET A 103 5.22 -11.15 6.48
N VAL A 104 3.99 -11.54 6.83
CA VAL A 104 3.60 -12.95 6.95
C VAL A 104 3.76 -13.70 5.61
N PRO A 105 3.11 -13.30 4.51
CA PRO A 105 3.30 -13.94 3.21
C PRO A 105 4.73 -13.78 2.67
N THR A 106 5.40 -12.67 2.99
CA THR A 106 6.80 -12.48 2.59
C THR A 106 7.71 -13.56 3.19
N ARG A 107 7.60 -13.81 4.49
CA ARG A 107 8.35 -14.87 5.18
C ARG A 107 8.02 -16.25 4.61
N LYS A 108 6.73 -16.52 4.38
CA LYS A 108 6.28 -17.79 3.85
C LYS A 108 6.77 -18.04 2.43
N ALA A 109 6.76 -17.05 1.55
CA ALA A 109 7.31 -17.18 0.21
C ALA A 109 8.82 -17.50 0.23
N MET A 110 9.58 -16.88 1.14
CA MET A 110 11.01 -17.19 1.32
C MET A 110 11.24 -18.64 1.80
N GLU A 111 10.42 -19.08 2.76
CA GLU A 111 10.47 -20.46 3.28
C GLU A 111 10.12 -21.48 2.18
N ASP A 112 9.02 -21.27 1.46
CA ASP A 112 8.55 -22.15 0.38
C ASP A 112 9.56 -22.23 -0.77
N ALA A 113 10.27 -21.13 -1.06
CA ALA A 113 11.34 -21.09 -2.05
C ALA A 113 12.65 -21.76 -1.56
N GLY A 114 12.77 -22.05 -0.26
CA GLY A 114 13.98 -22.62 0.33
C GLY A 114 15.20 -21.71 0.26
N ILE A 115 14.99 -20.38 0.31
CA ILE A 115 16.04 -19.36 0.21
C ILE A 115 16.12 -18.51 1.47
N SER A 116 17.31 -18.01 1.72
CA SER A 116 17.62 -17.05 2.80
C SER A 116 17.73 -15.60 2.26
N SER A 117 17.77 -14.63 3.14
CA SER A 117 18.01 -13.23 2.75
C SER A 117 19.35 -13.01 2.05
N SER A 118 20.36 -13.85 2.31
CA SER A 118 21.67 -13.79 1.64
C SER A 118 21.59 -14.19 0.16
N ASP A 119 20.62 -15.01 -0.22
CA ASP A 119 20.44 -15.48 -1.58
C ASP A 119 19.72 -14.45 -2.47
N ILE A 120 19.07 -13.45 -1.85
CA ILE A 120 18.40 -12.37 -2.57
C ILE A 120 19.45 -11.40 -3.14
N THR A 121 19.43 -11.19 -4.43
CA THR A 121 20.31 -10.20 -5.10
C THR A 121 19.67 -8.84 -5.23
N LYS A 122 18.36 -8.78 -5.49
CA LYS A 122 17.59 -7.53 -5.62
C LYS A 122 16.20 -7.69 -5.01
N VAL A 123 15.71 -6.60 -4.43
CA VAL A 123 14.34 -6.46 -3.93
C VAL A 123 13.64 -5.44 -4.81
N LEU A 124 12.55 -5.84 -5.45
CA LEU A 124 11.73 -4.96 -6.27
C LEU A 124 10.41 -4.70 -5.53
N MET A 125 10.13 -3.44 -5.27
CA MET A 125 8.88 -3.00 -4.65
C MET A 125 7.92 -2.53 -5.75
N VAL A 126 6.76 -3.17 -5.85
CA VAL A 126 5.78 -2.94 -6.91
C VAL A 126 4.40 -2.65 -6.31
N GLY A 127 3.61 -1.82 -7.00
CA GLY A 127 2.30 -1.37 -6.54
C GLY A 127 2.34 -0.12 -5.65
N GLY A 128 1.25 0.65 -5.64
CA GLY A 128 1.17 1.94 -4.94
C GLY A 128 1.45 1.85 -3.44
N SER A 129 0.95 0.82 -2.76
CA SER A 129 1.16 0.61 -1.31
C SER A 129 2.62 0.33 -0.94
N SER A 130 3.45 -0.10 -1.89
CA SER A 130 4.90 -0.26 -1.68
C SER A 130 5.64 1.07 -1.48
N ARG A 131 4.97 2.20 -1.72
CA ARG A 131 5.50 3.54 -1.43
C ARG A 131 5.45 3.90 0.05
N ILE A 132 4.66 3.19 0.86
CA ILE A 132 4.50 3.44 2.30
C ILE A 132 5.85 3.19 2.99
N PRO A 133 6.43 4.21 3.68
CA PRO A 133 7.77 4.08 4.27
C PRO A 133 7.90 2.93 5.27
N ALA A 134 6.87 2.69 6.10
CA ALA A 134 6.86 1.60 7.06
C ALA A 134 6.92 0.21 6.39
N VAL A 135 6.27 0.03 5.24
CA VAL A 135 6.34 -1.21 4.45
C VAL A 135 7.74 -1.40 3.88
N GLN A 136 8.34 -0.36 3.30
CA GLN A 136 9.71 -0.41 2.77
C GLN A 136 10.71 -0.75 3.87
N GLU A 137 10.57 -0.13 5.04
CA GLU A 137 11.45 -0.36 6.18
C GLU A 137 11.32 -1.78 6.74
N ALA A 138 10.10 -2.33 6.83
CA ALA A 138 9.88 -3.70 7.24
C ALA A 138 10.56 -4.71 6.30
N VAL A 139 10.42 -4.52 4.99
CA VAL A 139 11.07 -5.35 3.97
C VAL A 139 12.60 -5.21 4.05
N ARG A 140 13.11 -3.98 4.16
CA ARG A 140 14.54 -3.70 4.30
C ARG A 140 15.14 -4.39 5.53
N LYS A 141 14.48 -4.31 6.67
CA LYS A 141 14.93 -4.95 7.92
C LYS A 141 14.96 -6.47 7.78
N TYR A 142 13.92 -7.04 7.19
CA TYR A 142 13.82 -8.50 7.05
C TYR A 142 14.84 -9.08 6.07
N LEU A 143 15.00 -8.44 4.90
CA LEU A 143 15.89 -8.93 3.84
C LEU A 143 17.34 -8.40 3.97
N GLY A 144 17.58 -7.41 4.82
CA GLY A 144 18.90 -6.79 4.99
C GLY A 144 19.40 -6.04 3.74
N LYS A 145 18.49 -5.66 2.84
CA LYS A 145 18.81 -5.01 1.56
C LYS A 145 17.86 -3.85 1.28
N GLU A 146 18.41 -2.78 0.70
CA GLU A 146 17.62 -1.67 0.20
C GLU A 146 16.80 -2.08 -1.03
N PRO A 147 15.51 -1.72 -1.08
CA PRO A 147 14.72 -1.88 -2.30
C PRO A 147 15.33 -1.16 -3.50
N HIS A 148 15.31 -1.80 -4.65
CA HIS A 148 15.82 -1.22 -5.88
C HIS A 148 14.94 -0.06 -6.35
N ARG A 149 15.55 1.10 -6.64
CA ARG A 149 14.85 2.35 -6.97
C ARG A 149 14.72 2.64 -8.48
N GLY A 150 15.12 1.72 -9.32
CA GLY A 150 15.16 1.92 -10.77
C GLY A 150 13.86 1.63 -11.51
N ILE A 151 12.78 1.31 -10.80
CA ILE A 151 11.50 0.91 -11.39
C ILE A 151 10.39 1.77 -10.78
N ASN A 152 9.51 2.30 -11.65
CA ASN A 152 8.28 2.94 -11.18
C ASN A 152 7.31 1.87 -10.66
N PRO A 153 6.98 1.86 -9.35
CA PRO A 153 6.12 0.83 -8.77
C PRO A 153 4.70 0.82 -9.32
N ASP A 154 4.20 1.94 -9.84
CA ASP A 154 2.84 2.06 -10.38
C ASP A 154 2.74 1.52 -11.81
N GLU A 155 3.84 1.57 -12.58
CA GLU A 155 3.88 1.22 -14.01
C GLU A 155 4.51 -0.16 -14.26
N CYS A 156 5.19 -0.73 -13.29
CA CYS A 156 5.99 -1.95 -13.44
C CYS A 156 5.18 -3.11 -14.05
N VAL A 157 3.95 -3.32 -13.59
CA VAL A 157 3.08 -4.40 -14.08
C VAL A 157 2.65 -4.17 -15.51
N SER A 158 2.23 -2.95 -15.88
CA SER A 158 1.80 -2.62 -17.23
C SER A 158 2.94 -2.71 -18.25
N VAL A 159 4.13 -2.24 -17.86
CA VAL A 159 5.35 -2.37 -18.69
C VAL A 159 5.72 -3.84 -18.87
N GLY A 160 5.70 -4.65 -17.81
CA GLY A 160 5.95 -6.08 -17.89
C GLY A 160 4.94 -6.81 -18.78
N ALA A 161 3.66 -6.48 -18.66
CA ALA A 161 2.61 -7.03 -19.51
C ALA A 161 2.82 -6.65 -20.98
N ALA A 162 3.22 -5.42 -21.27
CA ALA A 162 3.52 -4.97 -22.64
C ALA A 162 4.71 -5.73 -23.25
N ILE A 163 5.77 -5.94 -22.46
CA ILE A 163 6.95 -6.73 -22.88
C ILE A 163 6.52 -8.18 -23.17
N GLN A 164 5.75 -8.81 -22.29
CA GLN A 164 5.26 -10.17 -22.47
C GLN A 164 4.34 -10.29 -23.67
N GLY A 165 3.48 -9.28 -23.91
CA GLY A 165 2.64 -9.20 -25.11
C GLY A 165 3.45 -9.12 -26.41
N GLY A 166 4.53 -8.34 -26.41
CA GLY A 166 5.47 -8.26 -27.53
C GLY A 166 6.14 -9.61 -27.84
N ILE A 167 6.56 -10.34 -26.80
CA ILE A 167 7.14 -11.68 -26.94
C ILE A 167 6.13 -12.65 -27.58
N LEU A 168 4.89 -12.65 -27.10
CA LEU A 168 3.82 -13.54 -27.59
C LEU A 168 3.38 -13.21 -29.00
N SER A 169 3.42 -11.94 -29.41
CA SER A 169 3.09 -11.50 -30.78
C SER A 169 4.21 -11.71 -31.78
N GLY A 170 5.39 -12.14 -31.34
CA GLY A 170 6.56 -12.35 -32.20
C GLY A 170 7.25 -11.06 -32.64
N ASP A 171 7.06 -9.97 -31.90
CA ASP A 171 7.78 -8.70 -32.13
C ASP A 171 9.27 -8.89 -31.78
N GLU A 172 10.08 -8.97 -32.84
CA GLU A 172 11.48 -9.38 -32.76
C GLU A 172 12.42 -8.33 -32.14
N THR A 173 11.93 -7.15 -31.81
CA THR A 173 12.82 -6.01 -31.54
C THR A 173 13.50 -6.01 -30.18
N ASN A 174 12.96 -6.68 -29.12
CA ASN A 174 13.56 -6.54 -27.79
C ASN A 174 13.49 -7.74 -26.85
N ALA A 175 12.98 -8.92 -27.23
CA ALA A 175 12.72 -9.97 -26.23
C ALA A 175 12.79 -11.43 -26.74
N LYS A 176 13.59 -11.72 -27.75
CA LYS A 176 13.69 -13.07 -28.39
C LYS A 176 14.04 -14.23 -27.43
N ASP A 177 14.64 -13.93 -26.28
CA ASP A 177 15.22 -14.94 -25.38
C ASP A 177 14.59 -15.02 -24.00
N VAL A 178 13.43 -14.38 -23.78
CA VAL A 178 12.75 -14.40 -22.49
C VAL A 178 11.75 -15.54 -22.43
N VAL A 179 11.98 -16.50 -21.56
CA VAL A 179 11.04 -17.57 -21.22
C VAL A 179 10.66 -17.40 -19.77
N LEU A 180 9.37 -17.35 -19.48
CA LEU A 180 8.81 -17.29 -18.13
C LEU A 180 8.29 -18.68 -17.73
N LEU A 181 8.79 -19.21 -16.63
CA LEU A 181 8.25 -20.37 -15.94
C LEU A 181 7.58 -19.88 -14.66
N ASP A 182 6.27 -19.97 -14.63
CA ASP A 182 5.46 -19.47 -13.51
C ASP A 182 4.89 -20.63 -12.69
N VAL A 183 4.55 -20.37 -11.43
CA VAL A 183 3.90 -21.30 -10.53
C VAL A 183 2.62 -20.65 -10.00
N THR A 184 1.55 -21.44 -9.94
CA THR A 184 0.30 -21.02 -9.31
C THR A 184 0.32 -21.52 -7.87
N PRO A 185 0.13 -20.64 -6.86
CA PRO A 185 0.00 -21.12 -5.49
C PRO A 185 -1.23 -22.01 -5.37
N LEU A 186 -1.05 -23.16 -4.76
CA LEU A 186 -2.18 -24.01 -4.37
C LEU A 186 -2.97 -23.26 -3.30
N SER A 187 -4.23 -22.98 -3.57
CA SER A 187 -5.18 -22.37 -2.64
C SER A 187 -5.58 -23.35 -1.54
#